data_d3807c4dcf2c0e0fd7754770d7dacf19
#
_entry.id   d3807c4dcf2c0e0fd7754770d7dacf19
#
_cell.length_a   1.000
_cell.length_b   1.000
_cell.length_c   1.000
_cell.angle_alpha   90.00
_cell.angle_beta   90.00
_cell.angle_gamma   90.00
#
_symmetry.space_group_name_H-M   'P 1'
#
loop_
_entity.id
_entity.type
_entity.pdbx_description
1 polymer ?
#
loop_
_entity_poly.entity_id
_entity_poly.type
_entity_poly.pdbx_seq_one_letter_code
_entity_poly.pdbx_strand_id
1 'polypeptide(L)'
;MHILFLNPPDINKVGDYVSDEHAKEYIGSDDFGAFPPLGLLYVMSYLEKNASHHKLYFKDCVAERIGHKDLSDYVNEINPDIVAMTSFTVSMIDVVIAARSIRKILPNAHLCLGGHHPIAFPFEAA
;
A
#
# COMPACT_ATOMS: atom_id res chain seq x y z
N MET A 1 -2.89 17.08 -11.32
CA MET A 1 -2.25 16.46 -10.15
C MET A 1 -1.62 15.14 -10.57
N HIS A 2 -0.56 14.76 -9.90
CA HIS A 2 0.07 13.43 -10.01
C HIS A 2 -0.51 12.53 -8.90
N ILE A 3 -1.09 11.41 -9.27
CA ILE A 3 -1.74 10.49 -8.33
C ILE A 3 -1.07 9.13 -8.45
N LEU A 4 -0.50 8.64 -7.35
CA LEU A 4 0.09 7.31 -7.26
C LEU A 4 -0.90 6.34 -6.61
N PHE A 5 -1.25 5.28 -7.31
CA PHE A 5 -1.94 4.11 -6.79
C PHE A 5 -0.92 3.07 -6.38
N LEU A 6 -0.88 2.75 -5.09
CA LEU A 6 0.20 1.97 -4.49
C LEU A 6 -0.35 0.72 -3.79
N ASN A 7 0.14 -0.45 -4.22
CA ASN A 7 0.13 -1.66 -3.42
C ASN A 7 1.48 -1.72 -2.69
N PRO A 8 1.53 -1.43 -1.38
CA PRO A 8 2.80 -1.35 -0.64
C PRO A 8 3.56 -2.69 -0.61
N PRO A 9 4.85 -2.68 -0.24
CA PRO A 9 5.57 -3.93 0.03
C PRO A 9 4.85 -4.78 1.07
N ASP A 10 5.03 -6.10 1.01
CA ASP A 10 4.56 -7.07 2.00
C ASP A 10 5.74 -7.95 2.42
N ILE A 11 6.63 -7.38 3.24
CA ILE A 11 7.89 -7.99 3.65
C ILE A 11 7.82 -8.44 5.10
N ASN A 12 7.17 -7.63 5.96
CA ASN A 12 7.09 -7.88 7.38
C ASN A 12 5.84 -8.71 7.70
N LYS A 13 6.04 -9.99 7.94
CA LYS A 13 4.95 -10.89 8.27
C LYS A 13 4.45 -10.64 9.69
N VAL A 14 3.13 -10.53 9.87
CA VAL A 14 2.52 -10.41 11.20
C VAL A 14 2.94 -11.58 12.10
N GLY A 15 3.07 -12.77 11.54
CA GLY A 15 3.53 -13.96 12.25
C GLY A 15 4.91 -13.82 12.91
N ASP A 16 5.80 -12.98 12.36
CA ASP A 16 7.14 -12.73 12.95
C ASP A 16 7.07 -12.01 14.30
N TYR A 17 5.95 -11.35 14.60
CA TYR A 17 5.72 -10.59 15.82
C TYR A 17 4.82 -11.31 16.82
N VAL A 18 4.37 -12.52 16.50
CA VAL A 18 3.55 -13.35 17.41
C VAL A 18 4.44 -14.29 18.20
N SER A 19 4.33 -14.23 19.52
CA SER A 19 5.12 -15.07 20.44
C SER A 19 4.61 -16.51 20.55
N ASP A 20 3.36 -16.78 20.16
CA ASP A 20 2.75 -18.10 20.24
C ASP A 20 3.04 -18.90 18.96
N GLU A 21 3.80 -19.98 19.10
CA GLU A 21 4.18 -20.88 18.00
C GLU A 21 2.96 -21.52 17.30
N HIS A 22 1.88 -21.78 18.04
CA HIS A 22 0.64 -22.29 17.44
C HIS A 22 -0.07 -21.21 16.60
N ALA A 23 -0.06 -19.96 17.04
CA ALA A 23 -0.63 -18.86 16.29
C ALA A 23 0.16 -18.58 15.00
N LYS A 24 1.49 -18.76 15.01
CA LYS A 24 2.33 -18.61 13.82
C LYS A 24 1.95 -19.57 12.68
N GLU A 25 1.57 -20.80 13.02
CA GLU A 25 1.14 -21.79 12.04
C GLU A 25 -0.12 -21.37 11.26
N TYR A 26 -1.01 -20.59 11.89
CA TYR A 26 -2.24 -20.07 11.27
C TYR A 26 -2.06 -18.71 10.60
N ILE A 27 -1.07 -17.93 10.98
CA ILE A 27 -0.83 -16.56 10.48
C ILE A 27 0.26 -16.57 9.38
N GLY A 28 1.12 -17.57 9.39
CA GLY A 28 2.22 -17.69 8.43
C GLY A 28 1.70 -18.07 7.06
N SER A 29 1.34 -17.11 6.23
CA SER A 29 0.91 -17.46 4.90
C SER A 29 1.78 -16.82 3.82
N ASP A 30 2.71 -17.59 3.36
CA ASP A 30 3.18 -17.48 1.98
C ASP A 30 2.08 -17.84 0.96
N ASP A 31 0.91 -18.30 1.47
CA ASP A 31 -0.21 -18.83 0.69
C ASP A 31 -1.16 -17.76 0.16
N PHE A 32 -1.06 -16.50 0.61
CA PHE A 32 -1.93 -15.43 0.09
C PHE A 32 -1.63 -15.05 -1.37
N GLY A 33 -0.45 -15.39 -1.89
CA GLY A 33 -0.06 -15.13 -3.28
C GLY A 33 0.01 -13.63 -3.63
N ALA A 34 0.52 -13.35 -4.82
CA ALA A 34 0.55 -12.01 -5.38
C ALA A 34 -0.73 -11.78 -6.20
N PHE A 35 -1.78 -11.27 -5.56
CA PHE A 35 -3.02 -10.94 -6.26
C PHE A 35 -3.02 -9.48 -6.72
N PRO A 36 -3.49 -9.19 -7.95
CA PRO A 36 -3.66 -7.83 -8.40
C PRO A 36 -4.57 -7.05 -7.45
N PRO A 37 -4.24 -5.83 -7.04
CA PRO A 37 -5.07 -5.01 -6.17
C PRO A 37 -6.24 -4.41 -6.95
N LEU A 38 -7.25 -5.24 -7.25
CA LEU A 38 -8.37 -4.89 -8.12
C LEU A 38 -9.10 -3.62 -7.69
N GLY A 39 -9.25 -3.39 -6.38
CA GLY A 39 -9.88 -2.18 -5.86
C GLY A 39 -9.16 -0.90 -6.30
N LEU A 40 -7.82 -0.88 -6.22
CA LEU A 40 -7.01 0.25 -6.73
C LEU A 40 -7.16 0.41 -8.25
N LEU A 41 -7.08 -0.70 -8.99
CA LEU A 41 -7.18 -0.68 -10.45
C LEU A 41 -8.55 -0.18 -10.91
N TYR A 42 -9.63 -0.53 -10.20
CA TYR A 42 -10.97 -0.01 -10.48
C TYR A 42 -11.06 1.51 -10.29
N VAL A 43 -10.55 2.03 -9.17
CA VAL A 43 -10.56 3.47 -8.90
C VAL A 43 -9.69 4.21 -9.92
N MET A 44 -8.51 3.68 -10.23
CA MET A 44 -7.60 4.24 -11.23
C MET A 44 -8.27 4.30 -12.61
N SER A 45 -8.87 3.20 -13.06
CA SER A 45 -9.55 3.13 -14.36
C SER A 45 -10.75 4.09 -14.43
N TYR A 46 -11.49 4.24 -13.33
CA TYR A 46 -12.58 5.22 -13.26
C TYR A 46 -12.06 6.65 -13.41
N LEU A 47 -10.96 7.00 -12.72
CA LEU A 47 -10.36 8.33 -12.83
C LEU A 47 -9.76 8.59 -14.22
N GLU A 48 -9.11 7.61 -14.82
CA GLU A 48 -8.58 7.71 -16.17
C GLU A 48 -9.68 8.08 -17.18
N LYS A 49 -10.85 7.46 -17.04
CA LYS A 49 -12.00 7.71 -17.91
C LYS A 49 -12.70 9.04 -17.63
N ASN A 50 -12.83 9.44 -16.36
CA ASN A 50 -13.70 10.56 -15.98
C ASN A 50 -12.92 11.83 -15.55
N ALA A 51 -11.61 11.73 -15.34
CA ALA A 51 -10.75 12.83 -14.89
C ALA A 51 -9.36 12.77 -15.55
N SER A 52 -9.34 12.66 -16.87
CA SER A 52 -8.14 12.44 -17.70
C SER A 52 -7.07 13.55 -17.63
N HIS A 53 -7.38 14.68 -16.97
CA HIS A 53 -6.43 15.76 -16.73
C HIS A 53 -5.45 15.48 -15.58
N HIS A 54 -5.62 14.36 -14.86
CA HIS A 54 -4.67 13.89 -13.86
C HIS A 54 -3.66 12.94 -14.47
N LYS A 55 -2.42 12.99 -13.97
CA LYS A 55 -1.39 12.02 -14.32
C LYS A 55 -1.41 10.89 -13.31
N LEU A 56 -1.78 9.70 -13.77
CA LEU A 56 -1.96 8.52 -12.92
C LEU A 56 -0.75 7.61 -13.02
N TYR A 57 -0.29 7.11 -11.88
CA TYR A 57 0.78 6.14 -11.76
C TYR A 57 0.29 4.95 -10.96
N PHE A 58 0.76 3.78 -11.30
CA PHE A 58 0.47 2.55 -10.58
C PHE A 58 1.77 1.86 -10.18
N LYS A 59 1.84 1.40 -8.93
CA LYS A 59 2.97 0.64 -8.41
C LYS A 59 2.49 -0.52 -7.55
N ASP A 60 2.82 -1.73 -7.98
CA ASP A 60 2.57 -2.96 -7.22
C ASP A 60 3.89 -3.51 -6.67
N CYS A 61 4.22 -3.14 -5.43
CA CYS A 61 5.48 -3.54 -4.81
C CYS A 61 5.53 -5.05 -4.52
N VAL A 62 4.37 -5.69 -4.33
CA VAL A 62 4.29 -7.14 -4.08
C VAL A 62 4.61 -7.91 -5.35
N ALA A 63 3.93 -7.59 -6.46
CA ALA A 63 4.16 -8.23 -7.75
C ALA A 63 5.56 -7.99 -8.31
N GLU A 64 6.08 -6.78 -8.13
CA GLU A 64 7.41 -6.36 -8.59
C GLU A 64 8.53 -6.76 -7.61
N ARG A 65 8.19 -7.30 -6.43
CA ARG A 65 9.14 -7.66 -5.35
C ARG A 65 10.03 -6.49 -4.91
N ILE A 66 9.41 -5.32 -4.75
CA ILE A 66 10.09 -4.07 -4.40
C ILE A 66 10.03 -3.85 -2.90
N GLY A 67 11.17 -3.51 -2.31
CA GLY A 67 11.29 -3.16 -0.90
C GLY A 67 11.01 -1.68 -0.61
N HIS A 68 10.98 -1.32 0.68
CA HIS A 68 10.70 0.06 1.13
C HIS A 68 11.71 1.09 0.63
N LYS A 69 12.98 0.69 0.44
CA LYS A 69 14.01 1.59 -0.07
C LYS A 69 13.71 1.99 -1.52
N ASP A 70 13.49 0.99 -2.38
CA ASP A 70 13.24 1.23 -3.81
C ASP A 70 11.90 1.96 -4.01
N LEU A 71 10.88 1.68 -3.15
CA LEU A 71 9.65 2.45 -3.13
C LEU A 71 9.91 3.93 -2.78
N SER A 72 10.78 4.20 -1.82
CA SER A 72 11.12 5.57 -1.44
C SER A 72 11.80 6.33 -2.59
N ASP A 73 12.71 5.68 -3.30
CA ASP A 73 13.39 6.25 -4.45
C ASP A 73 12.39 6.56 -5.58
N TYR A 74 11.47 5.62 -5.86
CA TYR A 74 10.41 5.77 -6.84
C TYR A 74 9.44 6.92 -6.51
N VAL A 75 9.01 7.01 -5.25
CA VAL A 75 8.11 8.09 -4.79
C VAL A 75 8.78 9.45 -4.90
N ASN A 76 10.07 9.54 -4.58
CA ASN A 76 10.84 10.76 -4.70
C ASN A 76 10.99 11.20 -6.17
N GLU A 77 11.15 10.26 -7.09
CA GLU A 77 11.24 10.53 -8.54
C GLU A 77 9.91 11.06 -9.10
N ILE A 78 8.79 10.41 -8.76
CA ILE A 78 7.47 10.77 -9.29
C ILE A 78 6.93 12.05 -8.66
N ASN A 79 7.25 12.30 -7.38
CA ASN A 79 6.76 13.42 -6.59
C ASN A 79 5.23 13.58 -6.67
N PRO A 80 4.43 12.56 -6.26
CA PRO A 80 2.98 12.60 -6.38
C PRO A 80 2.33 13.57 -5.39
N ASP A 81 1.23 14.21 -5.81
CA ASP A 81 0.39 15.05 -4.95
C ASP A 81 -0.48 14.19 -4.02
N ILE A 82 -0.91 13.03 -4.52
CA ILE A 82 -1.76 12.07 -3.80
C ILE A 82 -1.15 10.67 -3.91
N VAL A 83 -1.10 9.96 -2.79
CA VAL A 83 -0.76 8.53 -2.73
C VAL A 83 -1.92 7.76 -2.16
N ALA A 84 -2.56 6.94 -3.00
CA ALA A 84 -3.67 6.07 -2.64
C ALA A 84 -3.15 4.64 -2.42
N MET A 85 -3.14 4.20 -1.16
CA MET A 85 -2.64 2.89 -0.76
C MET A 85 -3.78 1.91 -0.52
N THR A 86 -3.57 0.64 -0.86
CA THR A 86 -4.44 -0.46 -0.41
C THR A 86 -3.84 -1.16 0.81
N SER A 87 -4.69 -1.79 1.62
CA SER A 87 -4.24 -2.54 2.79
C SER A 87 -5.14 -3.72 3.13
N PHE A 88 -4.49 -4.78 3.58
CA PHE A 88 -5.09 -5.86 4.35
C PHE A 88 -4.58 -5.76 5.79
N THR A 89 -5.28 -6.38 6.75
CA THR A 89 -4.83 -6.37 8.14
C THR A 89 -3.44 -7.00 8.31
N VAL A 90 -3.15 -8.04 7.55
CA VAL A 90 -1.86 -8.75 7.57
C VAL A 90 -0.70 -7.91 7.02
N SER A 91 -0.95 -6.95 6.15
CA SER A 91 0.06 -6.07 5.54
C SER A 91 0.21 -4.71 6.24
N MET A 92 -0.54 -4.45 7.32
CA MET A 92 -0.57 -3.12 7.95
C MET A 92 0.79 -2.63 8.46
N ILE A 93 1.68 -3.53 8.86
CA ILE A 93 3.03 -3.14 9.30
C ILE A 93 3.77 -2.44 8.16
N ASP A 94 3.75 -3.04 6.97
CA ASP A 94 4.41 -2.50 5.79
C ASP A 94 3.71 -1.23 5.28
N VAL A 95 2.38 -1.17 5.36
CA VAL A 95 1.59 0.04 5.03
C VAL A 95 2.02 1.21 5.91
N VAL A 96 2.16 1.02 7.23
CA VAL A 96 2.60 2.07 8.15
C VAL A 96 4.04 2.50 7.87
N ILE A 97 4.94 1.55 7.59
CA ILE A 97 6.33 1.85 7.22
C ILE A 97 6.37 2.68 5.93
N ALA A 98 5.64 2.26 4.90
CA ALA A 98 5.52 2.97 3.63
C ALA A 98 4.97 4.39 3.83
N ALA A 99 3.84 4.53 4.55
CA ALA A 99 3.22 5.82 4.82
C ALA A 99 4.17 6.79 5.55
N ARG A 100 4.89 6.31 6.57
CA ARG A 100 5.88 7.10 7.31
C ARG A 100 7.06 7.52 6.43
N SER A 101 7.54 6.63 5.58
CA SER A 101 8.64 6.93 4.64
C SER A 101 8.20 7.95 3.60
N ILE A 102 7.02 7.77 3.01
CA ILE A 102 6.45 8.72 2.05
C ILE A 102 6.23 10.08 2.69
N ARG A 103 5.69 10.14 3.92
CA ARG A 103 5.47 11.41 4.64
C ARG A 103 6.78 12.18 4.91
N LYS A 104 7.90 11.47 5.13
CA LYS A 104 9.22 12.11 5.30
C LYS A 104 9.74 12.72 3.99
N ILE A 105 9.50 12.06 2.86
CA ILE A 105 9.94 12.50 1.54
C ILE A 105 9.02 13.61 1.02
N LEU A 106 7.71 13.41 1.17
CA LEU A 106 6.65 14.27 0.66
C LEU A 106 5.74 14.75 1.80
N PRO A 107 6.17 15.75 2.59
CA PRO A 107 5.41 16.19 3.78
C PRO A 107 4.03 16.75 3.45
N ASN A 108 3.82 17.25 2.25
CA ASN A 108 2.57 17.87 1.80
C ASN A 108 1.68 16.95 0.94
N ALA A 109 2.15 15.77 0.55
CA ALA A 109 1.35 14.84 -0.22
C ALA A 109 0.14 14.34 0.58
N HIS A 110 -1.01 14.20 -0.08
CA HIS A 110 -2.19 13.61 0.54
C HIS A 110 -2.07 12.08 0.51
N LEU A 111 -2.12 11.44 1.70
CA LEU A 111 -2.10 9.99 1.81
C LEU A 111 -3.52 9.49 2.06
N CYS A 112 -4.00 8.60 1.20
CA CYS A 112 -5.28 7.92 1.33
C CYS A 112 -5.04 6.43 1.57
N LEU A 113 -5.77 5.85 2.51
CA LEU A 113 -5.75 4.42 2.76
C LEU A 113 -7.11 3.81 2.42
N GLY A 114 -7.09 2.76 1.62
CA GLY A 114 -8.25 1.96 1.26
C GLY A 114 -7.98 0.47 1.48
N GLY A 115 -8.91 -0.37 1.02
CA GLY A 115 -8.82 -1.82 1.16
C GLY A 115 -9.60 -2.35 2.35
N HIS A 116 -9.36 -3.62 2.71
CA HIS A 116 -10.18 -4.32 3.71
C HIS A 116 -9.94 -3.83 5.14
N HIS A 117 -8.71 -3.45 5.47
CA HIS A 117 -8.39 -3.04 6.84
C HIS A 117 -9.14 -1.79 7.30
N PRO A 118 -9.11 -0.64 6.58
CA PRO A 118 -9.84 0.55 7.01
C PRO A 118 -11.36 0.41 6.94
N ILE A 119 -11.89 -0.56 6.18
CA ILE A 119 -13.32 -0.89 6.22
C ILE A 119 -13.68 -1.57 7.55
N ALA A 120 -12.84 -2.49 8.01
CA ALA A 120 -13.06 -3.24 9.26
C ALA A 120 -12.68 -2.42 10.51
N PHE A 121 -11.63 -1.62 10.43
CA PHE A 121 -11.01 -0.88 11.53
C PHE A 121 -10.75 0.59 11.17
N PRO A 122 -11.80 1.39 10.92
CA PRO A 122 -11.63 2.76 10.41
C PRO A 122 -10.95 3.72 11.40
N PHE A 123 -11.11 3.52 12.69
CA PHE A 123 -10.52 4.40 13.71
C PHE A 123 -9.04 4.11 13.94
N GLU A 124 -8.63 2.85 13.83
CA GLU A 124 -7.25 2.43 13.96
C GLU A 124 -6.43 2.75 12.72
N ALA A 125 -7.10 2.86 11.57
CA ALA A 125 -6.48 3.16 10.28
C ALA A 125 -6.30 4.67 10.03
N ALA A 126 -6.96 5.52 10.79
CA ALA A 126 -6.90 6.98 10.67
C ALA A 126 -5.72 7.56 11.47
#